data_637b99231761975cbd021bee7e9ab39e
#
_entry.id   637b99231761975cbd021bee7e9ab39e
#
_cell.length_a   1.000
_cell.length_b   1.000
_cell.length_c   1.000
_cell.angle_alpha   90.00
_cell.angle_beta   90.00
_cell.angle_gamma   90.00
#
_symmetry.space_group_name_H-M   'P 1'
#
loop_
_entity.id
_entity.type
_entity.pdbx_description
1 polymer ?
#
loop_
_entity_poly.entity_id
_entity_poly.type
_entity_poly.pdbx_seq_one_letter_code
_entity_poly.pdbx_strand_id
1 'polypeptide(L)'
;MSVRHTIRAMYHMEQSWFSRVGQFTDSIEEFLIAFFMGAMTLLTFANVIMRYLFNDNILWALEGTVFMFAWMVLVGASFGVKRHFHIGVDVLINIAPARLRKLYALVAVACCLAFSILLLIGSWNYWYPFISERAWYETDDIPMPEMLQFMADWFNEGERYEKLPRFIPYAALPIGMALLTFRFLQIAWQILTGKLDRMIAGHEAEEDLEALKAELSEAGEAIMPKTQGKEK
;
A
#
# COMPACT_ATOMS: atom_id res chain seq x y z
N MET A 1 -27.55 30.82 18.57
CA MET A 1 -27.71 29.96 17.36
C MET A 1 -26.40 29.73 16.58
N SER A 2 -25.26 30.21 17.08
CA SER A 2 -23.99 30.26 16.33
C SER A 2 -23.00 29.11 16.56
N VAL A 3 -22.84 28.61 17.79
CA VAL A 3 -21.77 27.65 18.15
C VAL A 3 -21.93 26.25 17.51
N ARG A 4 -23.17 25.76 17.38
CA ARG A 4 -23.43 24.44 16.75
C ARG A 4 -23.11 24.41 15.24
N HIS A 5 -23.31 25.53 14.54
CA HIS A 5 -22.98 25.66 13.12
C HIS A 5 -21.48 25.70 12.89
N THR A 6 -20.71 26.35 13.75
CA THR A 6 -19.27 26.46 13.66
C THR A 6 -18.58 25.10 13.94
N ILE A 7 -19.05 24.37 14.95
CA ILE A 7 -18.54 23.02 15.27
C ILE A 7 -18.84 22.03 14.11
N ARG A 8 -20.01 22.10 13.52
CA ARG A 8 -20.39 21.25 12.39
C ARG A 8 -19.59 21.58 11.12
N ALA A 9 -19.31 22.85 10.86
CA ALA A 9 -18.47 23.30 9.76
C ALA A 9 -17.01 22.88 9.93
N MET A 10 -16.44 22.97 11.14
CA MET A 10 -15.10 22.46 11.44
C MET A 10 -15.02 20.95 11.27
N TYR A 11 -16.03 20.20 11.72
CA TYR A 11 -16.08 18.74 11.57
C TYR A 11 -16.15 18.31 10.10
N HIS A 12 -16.92 19.05 9.27
CA HIS A 12 -16.98 18.80 7.81
C HIS A 12 -15.69 19.19 7.08
N MET A 13 -15.00 20.23 7.51
CA MET A 13 -13.70 20.62 6.93
C MET A 13 -12.61 19.59 7.27
N GLU A 14 -12.57 19.10 8.49
CA GLU A 14 -11.62 18.05 8.91
C GLU A 14 -11.86 16.74 8.15
N GLN A 15 -13.10 16.31 7.98
CA GLN A 15 -13.45 15.15 7.17
C GLN A 15 -13.07 15.33 5.69
N SER A 16 -13.26 16.51 5.12
CA SER A 16 -12.92 16.76 3.71
C SER A 16 -11.42 16.79 3.45
N TRP A 17 -10.62 17.21 4.43
CA TRP A 17 -9.16 17.23 4.32
C TRP A 17 -8.57 15.82 4.44
N PHE A 18 -9.00 15.03 5.43
CA PHE A 18 -8.58 13.64 5.61
C PHE A 18 -8.98 12.74 4.44
N SER A 19 -10.16 12.97 3.84
CA SER A 19 -10.60 12.21 2.67
C SER A 19 -9.79 12.56 1.41
N ARG A 20 -9.43 13.84 1.20
CA ARG A 20 -8.59 14.25 0.06
C ARG A 20 -7.15 13.75 0.19
N VAL A 21 -6.57 13.84 1.38
CA VAL A 21 -5.23 13.28 1.64
C VAL A 21 -5.24 11.77 1.44
N GLY A 22 -6.30 11.09 1.89
CA GLY A 22 -6.46 9.65 1.68
C GLY A 22 -6.52 9.28 0.20
N GLN A 23 -7.35 9.94 -0.59
CA GLN A 23 -7.47 9.70 -2.03
C GLN A 23 -6.19 10.01 -2.82
N PHE A 24 -5.49 11.08 -2.45
CA PHE A 24 -4.22 11.43 -3.09
C PHE A 24 -3.13 10.39 -2.81
N THR A 25 -3.05 9.91 -1.57
CA THR A 25 -2.09 8.86 -1.19
C THR A 25 -2.40 7.55 -1.92
N ASP A 26 -3.68 7.23 -2.13
CA ASP A 26 -4.09 6.01 -2.85
C ASP A 26 -3.66 6.03 -4.31
N SER A 27 -3.90 7.15 -4.99
CA SER A 27 -3.50 7.29 -6.38
C SER A 27 -1.98 7.20 -6.55
N ILE A 28 -1.21 7.68 -5.56
CA ILE A 28 0.25 7.57 -5.58
C ILE A 28 0.70 6.11 -5.34
N GLU A 29 0.12 5.43 -4.36
CA GLU A 29 0.46 4.03 -4.06
C GLU A 29 0.14 3.12 -5.27
N GLU A 30 -1.05 3.26 -5.89
CA GLU A 30 -1.43 2.53 -7.10
C GLU A 30 -0.51 2.83 -8.29
N PHE A 31 -0.20 4.10 -8.50
CA PHE A 31 0.72 4.52 -9.55
C PHE A 31 2.13 3.95 -9.34
N LEU A 32 2.66 3.99 -8.11
CA LEU A 32 3.98 3.45 -7.80
C LEU A 32 4.05 1.93 -8.03
N ILE A 33 3.04 1.18 -7.61
CA ILE A 33 2.97 -0.27 -7.83
C ILE A 33 2.95 -0.57 -9.33
N ALA A 34 2.10 0.11 -10.09
CA ALA A 34 2.01 -0.08 -11.54
C ALA A 34 3.31 0.35 -12.24
N PHE A 35 3.92 1.45 -11.81
CA PHE A 35 5.19 1.95 -12.34
C PHE A 35 6.32 0.94 -12.11
N PHE A 36 6.50 0.45 -10.88
CA PHE A 36 7.57 -0.52 -10.59
C PHE A 36 7.36 -1.83 -11.35
N MET A 37 6.12 -2.31 -11.43
CA MET A 37 5.80 -3.52 -12.20
C MET A 37 6.10 -3.34 -13.69
N GLY A 38 5.70 -2.22 -14.28
CA GLY A 38 5.98 -1.90 -15.67
C GLY A 38 7.48 -1.72 -15.92
N ALA A 39 8.18 -1.00 -15.04
CA ALA A 39 9.62 -0.77 -15.16
C ALA A 39 10.42 -2.08 -15.07
N MET A 40 10.09 -2.98 -14.14
CA MET A 40 10.71 -4.30 -14.04
C MET A 40 10.49 -5.13 -15.31
N THR A 41 9.27 -5.12 -15.83
CA THR A 41 8.93 -5.85 -17.07
C THR A 41 9.72 -5.31 -18.25
N LEU A 42 9.77 -3.98 -18.43
CA LEU A 42 10.53 -3.34 -19.49
C LEU A 42 12.03 -3.58 -19.37
N LEU A 43 12.59 -3.49 -18.15
CA LEU A 43 14.01 -3.74 -17.91
C LEU A 43 14.39 -5.19 -18.22
N THR A 44 13.58 -6.13 -17.76
CA THR A 44 13.80 -7.55 -18.03
C THR A 44 13.70 -7.84 -19.53
N PHE A 45 12.72 -7.26 -20.20
CA PHE A 45 12.55 -7.40 -21.65
C PHE A 45 13.73 -6.79 -22.43
N ALA A 46 14.17 -5.59 -22.04
CA ALA A 46 15.36 -4.97 -22.62
C ALA A 46 16.62 -5.83 -22.45
N ASN A 47 16.80 -6.41 -21.25
CA ASN A 47 17.93 -7.30 -20.99
C ASN A 47 17.90 -8.57 -21.87
N VAL A 48 16.71 -9.12 -22.11
CA VAL A 48 16.54 -10.25 -23.04
C VAL A 48 16.91 -9.84 -24.47
N ILE A 49 16.47 -8.67 -24.93
CA ILE A 49 16.83 -8.15 -26.27
C ILE A 49 18.35 -7.98 -26.38
N MET A 50 18.98 -7.34 -25.40
CA MET A 50 20.44 -7.14 -25.39
C MET A 50 21.18 -8.47 -25.50
N ARG A 51 20.73 -9.48 -24.75
CA ARG A 51 21.36 -10.79 -24.74
C ARG A 51 21.25 -11.54 -26.09
N TYR A 52 20.05 -11.50 -26.73
CA TYR A 52 19.82 -12.32 -27.92
C TYR A 52 20.14 -11.59 -29.24
N LEU A 53 19.99 -10.26 -29.31
CA LEU A 53 20.25 -9.49 -30.54
C LEU A 53 21.66 -8.91 -30.55
N PHE A 54 22.17 -8.46 -29.41
CA PHE A 54 23.46 -7.77 -29.31
C PHE A 54 24.56 -8.64 -28.69
N ASN A 55 24.21 -9.86 -28.23
CA ASN A 55 25.10 -10.76 -27.51
C ASN A 55 25.83 -10.09 -26.34
N ASP A 56 25.15 -9.15 -25.68
CA ASP A 56 25.60 -8.38 -24.52
C ASP A 56 24.59 -8.53 -23.39
N ASN A 57 24.92 -8.05 -22.20
CA ASN A 57 24.06 -8.18 -21.03
C ASN A 57 24.05 -6.89 -20.22
N ILE A 58 22.88 -6.46 -19.76
CA ILE A 58 22.74 -5.33 -18.84
C ILE A 58 23.07 -5.85 -17.43
N LEU A 59 24.30 -5.64 -16.96
CA LEU A 59 24.80 -6.19 -15.68
C LEU A 59 23.90 -5.80 -14.50
N TRP A 60 23.52 -4.52 -14.44
CA TRP A 60 22.68 -3.98 -13.34
C TRP A 60 21.20 -4.34 -13.44
N ALA A 61 20.74 -4.98 -14.52
CA ALA A 61 19.31 -5.26 -14.70
C ALA A 61 18.75 -6.17 -13.60
N LEU A 62 19.51 -7.17 -13.17
CA LEU A 62 19.08 -8.09 -12.12
C LEU A 62 18.96 -7.37 -10.79
N GLU A 63 19.98 -6.64 -10.38
CA GLU A 63 20.02 -5.89 -9.13
C GLU A 63 18.92 -4.80 -9.10
N GLY A 64 18.78 -4.04 -10.20
CA GLY A 64 17.74 -3.04 -10.35
C GLY A 64 16.33 -3.62 -10.24
N THR A 65 16.09 -4.79 -10.83
CA THR A 65 14.80 -5.49 -10.73
C THR A 65 14.50 -5.90 -9.28
N VAL A 66 15.50 -6.41 -8.56
CA VAL A 66 15.34 -6.80 -7.15
C VAL A 66 14.97 -5.59 -6.27
N PHE A 67 15.64 -4.45 -6.48
CA PHE A 67 15.32 -3.24 -5.71
C PHE A 67 13.94 -2.67 -6.05
N MET A 68 13.57 -2.62 -7.34
CA MET A 68 12.22 -2.20 -7.74
C MET A 68 11.16 -3.14 -7.17
N PHE A 69 11.41 -4.44 -7.13
CA PHE A 69 10.52 -5.42 -6.50
C PHE A 69 10.37 -5.17 -5.00
N ALA A 70 11.47 -4.89 -4.28
CA ALA A 70 11.42 -4.56 -2.86
C ALA A 70 10.56 -3.32 -2.59
N TRP A 71 10.73 -2.24 -3.35
CA TRP A 71 9.89 -1.05 -3.27
C TRP A 71 8.42 -1.36 -3.56
N MET A 72 8.14 -2.11 -4.64
CA MET A 72 6.78 -2.50 -5.01
C MET A 72 6.08 -3.31 -3.90
N VAL A 73 6.77 -4.30 -3.32
CA VAL A 73 6.20 -5.15 -2.25
C VAL A 73 5.90 -4.33 -0.99
N LEU A 74 6.80 -3.45 -0.59
CA LEU A 74 6.64 -2.65 0.63
C LEU A 74 5.53 -1.61 0.51
N VAL A 75 5.45 -0.92 -0.63
CA VAL A 75 4.33 0.00 -0.93
C VAL A 75 3.02 -0.79 -1.08
N GLY A 76 3.07 -1.93 -1.78
CA GLY A 76 1.92 -2.81 -1.98
C GLY A 76 1.38 -3.41 -0.67
N ALA A 77 2.24 -3.71 0.30
CA ALA A 77 1.82 -4.17 1.62
C ALA A 77 1.01 -3.10 2.36
N SER A 78 1.46 -1.83 2.31
CA SER A 78 0.73 -0.69 2.88
C SER A 78 -0.64 -0.52 2.20
N PHE A 79 -0.67 -0.56 0.88
CA PHE A 79 -1.91 -0.48 0.09
C PHE A 79 -2.86 -1.64 0.38
N GLY A 80 -2.33 -2.88 0.51
CA GLY A 80 -3.12 -4.07 0.85
C GLY A 80 -3.81 -3.96 2.20
N VAL A 81 -3.11 -3.43 3.22
CA VAL A 81 -3.72 -3.18 4.54
C VAL A 81 -4.89 -2.21 4.44
N LYS A 82 -4.78 -1.17 3.61
CA LYS A 82 -5.85 -0.19 3.41
C LYS A 82 -7.08 -0.79 2.72
N ARG A 83 -6.87 -1.65 1.73
CA ARG A 83 -7.95 -2.37 1.02
C ARG A 83 -8.50 -3.55 1.83
N HIS A 84 -8.13 -3.65 3.11
CA HIS A 84 -8.66 -4.66 4.03
C HIS A 84 -8.47 -6.13 3.57
N PHE A 85 -7.33 -6.44 2.94
CA PHE A 85 -7.01 -7.82 2.51
C PHE A 85 -6.81 -8.84 3.65
N HIS A 86 -7.26 -8.55 4.86
CA HIS A 86 -7.10 -9.44 6.02
C HIS A 86 -8.27 -10.46 6.13
N ILE A 87 -8.59 -11.12 5.04
CA ILE A 87 -9.72 -12.06 4.90
C ILE A 87 -9.73 -13.16 5.98
N GLY A 88 -8.55 -13.61 6.44
CA GLY A 88 -8.47 -14.70 7.42
C GLY A 88 -8.93 -14.33 8.84
N VAL A 89 -8.76 -13.07 9.25
CA VAL A 89 -9.18 -12.60 10.58
C VAL A 89 -10.69 -12.36 10.62
N ASP A 90 -11.29 -12.02 9.49
CA ASP A 90 -12.70 -11.67 9.38
C ASP A 90 -13.63 -12.86 9.63
N VAL A 91 -13.25 -14.06 9.19
CA VAL A 91 -14.02 -15.29 9.44
C VAL A 91 -14.15 -15.53 10.95
N LEU A 92 -13.07 -15.36 11.70
CA LEU A 92 -13.07 -15.56 13.16
C LEU A 92 -13.91 -14.49 13.89
N ILE A 93 -13.85 -13.25 13.42
CA ILE A 93 -14.59 -12.11 13.97
C ILE A 93 -16.08 -12.24 13.68
N ASN A 94 -16.47 -12.78 12.51
CA ASN A 94 -17.87 -12.95 12.12
C ASN A 94 -18.62 -14.03 12.94
N ILE A 95 -17.90 -15.03 13.44
CA ILE A 95 -18.48 -16.08 14.31
C ILE A 95 -18.69 -15.57 15.75
N ALA A 96 -18.01 -14.49 16.14
CA ALA A 96 -18.05 -13.97 17.49
C ALA A 96 -19.34 -13.16 17.78
N PRO A 97 -19.89 -13.24 19.01
CA PRO A 97 -21.00 -12.39 19.42
C PRO A 97 -20.61 -10.91 19.36
N ALA A 98 -21.59 -10.04 19.05
CA ALA A 98 -21.36 -8.60 18.77
C ALA A 98 -20.54 -7.85 19.85
N ARG A 99 -20.67 -8.27 21.12
CA ARG A 99 -19.90 -7.66 22.24
C ARG A 99 -18.41 -8.02 22.21
N LEU A 100 -18.05 -9.20 21.74
CA LEU A 100 -16.66 -9.68 21.69
C LEU A 100 -15.98 -9.30 20.38
N ARG A 101 -16.75 -8.99 19.32
CA ARG A 101 -16.24 -8.64 18.00
C ARG A 101 -15.28 -7.46 18.04
N LYS A 102 -15.66 -6.37 18.72
CA LYS A 102 -14.80 -5.19 18.88
C LYS A 102 -13.52 -5.52 19.64
N LEU A 103 -13.59 -6.38 20.67
CA LEU A 103 -12.42 -6.80 21.44
C LEU A 103 -11.44 -7.61 20.55
N TYR A 104 -11.95 -8.57 19.78
CA TYR A 104 -11.10 -9.36 18.88
C TYR A 104 -10.46 -8.52 17.79
N ALA A 105 -11.21 -7.59 17.18
CA ALA A 105 -10.67 -6.65 16.21
C ALA A 105 -9.54 -5.78 16.82
N LEU A 106 -9.72 -5.33 18.05
CA LEU A 106 -8.75 -4.49 18.75
C LEU A 106 -7.48 -5.27 19.09
N VAL A 107 -7.62 -6.52 19.55
CA VAL A 107 -6.49 -7.42 19.82
C VAL A 107 -5.72 -7.72 18.53
N ALA A 108 -6.43 -8.04 17.43
CA ALA A 108 -5.80 -8.30 16.14
C ALA A 108 -4.98 -7.10 15.64
N VAL A 109 -5.58 -5.90 15.67
CA VAL A 109 -4.87 -4.68 15.28
C VAL A 109 -3.69 -4.37 16.20
N ALA A 110 -3.83 -4.61 17.51
CA ALA A 110 -2.73 -4.41 18.46
C ALA A 110 -1.55 -5.36 18.15
N CYS A 111 -1.82 -6.61 17.82
CA CYS A 111 -0.79 -7.57 17.39
C CYS A 111 -0.12 -7.14 16.08
N CYS A 112 -0.90 -6.72 15.08
CA CYS A 112 -0.35 -6.21 13.81
C CYS A 112 0.49 -4.95 14.02
N LEU A 113 0.05 -4.06 14.90
CA LEU A 113 0.76 -2.84 15.26
C LEU A 113 2.08 -3.14 15.98
N ALA A 114 2.06 -4.03 16.98
CA ALA A 114 3.27 -4.46 17.67
C ALA A 114 4.28 -5.07 16.67
N PHE A 115 3.83 -5.93 15.77
CA PHE A 115 4.67 -6.54 14.75
C PHE A 115 5.25 -5.48 13.78
N SER A 116 4.42 -4.55 13.28
CA SER A 116 4.89 -3.52 12.36
C SER A 116 5.87 -2.54 13.01
N ILE A 117 5.69 -2.20 14.29
CA ILE A 117 6.62 -1.36 15.05
C ILE A 117 7.96 -2.07 15.24
N LEU A 118 7.96 -3.36 15.59
CA LEU A 118 9.19 -4.14 15.70
C LEU A 118 9.95 -4.18 14.36
N LEU A 119 9.25 -4.38 13.25
CA LEU A 119 9.85 -4.33 11.92
C LEU A 119 10.35 -2.93 11.55
N LEU A 120 9.65 -1.88 11.94
CA LEU A 120 10.08 -0.49 11.73
C LEU A 120 11.38 -0.19 12.47
N ILE A 121 11.48 -0.59 13.74
CA ILE A 121 12.70 -0.43 14.54
C ILE A 121 13.84 -1.24 13.92
N GLY A 122 13.58 -2.49 13.53
CA GLY A 122 14.57 -3.34 12.88
C GLY A 122 15.06 -2.77 11.55
N SER A 123 14.14 -2.30 10.72
CA SER A 123 14.46 -1.68 9.42
C SER A 123 15.24 -0.38 9.56
N TRP A 124 14.91 0.44 10.56
CA TRP A 124 15.65 1.65 10.88
C TRP A 124 17.07 1.33 11.33
N ASN A 125 17.25 0.43 12.27
CA ASN A 125 18.56 0.01 12.77
C ASN A 125 19.43 -0.64 11.69
N TYR A 126 18.80 -1.30 10.73
CA TYR A 126 19.49 -1.87 9.57
C TYR A 126 19.94 -0.81 8.57
N TRP A 127 19.07 0.17 8.27
CA TRP A 127 19.30 1.17 7.24
C TRP A 127 20.19 2.33 7.73
N TYR A 128 20.03 2.77 8.98
CA TYR A 128 20.71 3.94 9.53
C TYR A 128 22.25 3.90 9.40
N PRO A 129 22.94 2.76 9.63
CA PRO A 129 24.38 2.67 9.43
C PRO A 129 24.86 2.95 8.00
N PHE A 130 24.02 2.70 6.99
CA PHE A 130 24.38 2.99 5.60
C PHE A 130 24.37 4.49 5.28
N ILE A 131 23.74 5.32 6.09
CA ILE A 131 23.77 6.78 5.89
C ILE A 131 24.72 7.49 6.86
N SER A 132 24.95 6.92 8.05
CA SER A 132 25.77 7.57 9.10
C SER A 132 27.24 7.15 9.09
N GLU A 133 27.52 5.87 8.84
CA GLU A 133 28.87 5.33 9.00
C GLU A 133 29.43 4.73 7.69
N ARG A 134 28.55 4.27 6.80
CA ARG A 134 28.89 3.53 5.59
C ARG A 134 28.27 4.15 4.35
N ALA A 135 28.23 5.47 4.29
CA ALA A 135 27.63 6.18 3.16
C ALA A 135 28.41 5.94 1.85
N TRP A 136 29.70 5.60 1.95
CA TRP A 136 30.58 5.21 0.83
C TRP A 136 30.25 3.84 0.25
N TYR A 137 29.37 3.03 0.88
CA TYR A 137 29.09 1.66 0.46
C TYR A 137 28.11 1.64 -0.71
N GLU A 138 28.63 1.27 -1.86
CA GLU A 138 27.90 1.25 -3.14
C GLU A 138 27.21 -0.09 -3.40
N THR A 139 26.25 -0.09 -4.33
CA THR A 139 25.64 -1.31 -4.91
C THR A 139 26.65 -2.06 -5.80
N ASP A 140 26.30 -3.28 -6.21
CA ASP A 140 27.25 -4.12 -6.91
C ASP A 140 27.39 -3.72 -8.39
N ASP A 141 26.28 -3.42 -9.08
CA ASP A 141 26.26 -3.22 -10.53
C ASP A 141 25.59 -1.94 -11.01
N ILE A 142 24.73 -1.30 -10.21
CA ILE A 142 23.93 -0.14 -10.66
C ILE A 142 24.83 1.10 -10.75
N PRO A 143 25.02 1.68 -11.96
CA PRO A 143 25.81 2.89 -12.11
C PRO A 143 25.11 4.10 -11.46
N MET A 144 25.89 5.01 -10.88
CA MET A 144 25.37 6.23 -10.30
C MET A 144 24.92 7.20 -11.39
N PRO A 145 23.63 7.61 -11.42
CA PRO A 145 23.17 8.65 -12.33
C PRO A 145 23.85 10.00 -12.02
N GLU A 146 24.32 10.71 -13.04
CA GLU A 146 24.95 12.03 -12.88
C GLU A 146 24.07 13.04 -12.12
N MET A 147 22.73 12.93 -12.30
CA MET A 147 21.76 13.79 -11.62
C MET A 147 21.80 13.65 -10.10
N LEU A 148 22.23 12.51 -9.56
CA LEU A 148 22.26 12.22 -8.13
C LEU A 148 23.66 12.41 -7.52
N GLN A 149 24.68 12.80 -8.32
CA GLN A 149 26.04 12.99 -7.82
C GLN A 149 26.18 14.11 -6.77
N PHE A 150 25.21 15.04 -6.69
CA PHE A 150 25.19 16.05 -5.62
C PHE A 150 25.14 15.42 -4.20
N MET A 151 24.70 14.16 -4.09
CA MET A 151 24.68 13.43 -2.82
C MET A 151 26.09 13.09 -2.33
N ALA A 152 27.09 13.04 -3.23
CA ALA A 152 28.47 12.80 -2.87
C ALA A 152 29.05 13.90 -1.96
N ASP A 153 28.68 15.14 -2.22
CA ASP A 153 29.10 16.29 -1.39
C ASP A 153 28.55 16.24 0.03
N TRP A 154 27.39 15.59 0.22
CA TRP A 154 26.70 15.54 1.50
C TRP A 154 27.05 14.28 2.32
N PHE A 155 27.28 13.16 1.65
CA PHE A 155 27.38 11.85 2.30
C PHE A 155 28.73 11.17 2.10
N ASN A 156 29.55 11.59 1.12
CA ASN A 156 30.80 10.94 0.75
C ASN A 156 32.01 11.92 0.73
N GLU A 157 32.01 12.95 1.56
CA GLU A 157 33.10 13.93 1.70
C GLU A 157 33.54 14.56 0.37
N GLY A 158 32.63 14.60 -0.62
CA GLY A 158 32.88 15.13 -1.98
C GLY A 158 33.51 14.11 -2.95
N GLU A 159 33.79 12.88 -2.52
CA GLU A 159 34.24 11.82 -3.43
C GLU A 159 33.10 11.31 -4.29
N ARG A 160 33.29 11.27 -5.61
CA ARG A 160 32.25 10.83 -6.55
C ARG A 160 31.92 9.38 -6.37
N TYR A 161 30.60 9.04 -6.40
CA TYR A 161 30.16 7.69 -6.48
C TYR A 161 30.31 7.12 -7.90
N GLU A 162 30.88 5.93 -8.02
CA GLU A 162 30.89 5.18 -9.28
C GLU A 162 29.56 4.43 -9.48
N LYS A 163 29.05 3.87 -8.38
CA LYS A 163 27.82 3.12 -8.36
C LYS A 163 26.82 3.71 -7.37
N LEU A 164 25.57 3.28 -7.46
CA LEU A 164 24.50 3.79 -6.61
C LEU A 164 24.77 3.45 -5.14
N PRO A 165 24.81 4.40 -4.19
CA PRO A 165 25.01 4.10 -2.79
C PRO A 165 23.85 3.29 -2.21
N ARG A 166 24.14 2.29 -1.40
CA ARG A 166 23.14 1.33 -0.87
C ARG A 166 22.07 1.95 -0.01
N PHE A 167 22.31 3.10 0.61
CA PHE A 167 21.29 3.76 1.43
C PHE A 167 20.05 4.18 0.62
N ILE A 168 20.17 4.41 -0.70
CA ILE A 168 19.06 4.79 -1.59
C ILE A 168 18.08 3.64 -1.78
N PRO A 169 18.47 2.48 -2.36
CA PRO A 169 17.53 1.38 -2.54
C PRO A 169 17.05 0.78 -1.21
N TYR A 170 17.90 0.76 -0.19
CA TYR A 170 17.55 0.21 1.11
C TYR A 170 16.62 1.11 1.94
N ALA A 171 16.47 2.40 1.57
CA ALA A 171 15.46 3.29 2.16
C ALA A 171 14.02 2.77 1.99
N ALA A 172 13.80 1.85 1.06
CA ALA A 172 12.53 1.13 0.92
C ALA A 172 12.08 0.51 2.24
N LEU A 173 13.00 -0.08 3.01
CA LEU A 173 12.69 -0.79 4.26
C LEU A 173 12.07 0.14 5.32
N PRO A 174 12.75 1.20 5.80
CA PRO A 174 12.17 2.07 6.81
C PRO A 174 10.96 2.85 6.30
N ILE A 175 10.94 3.27 5.03
CA ILE A 175 9.82 3.99 4.44
C ILE A 175 8.60 3.08 4.33
N GLY A 176 8.75 1.88 3.79
CA GLY A 176 7.66 0.91 3.65
C GLY A 176 7.09 0.48 5.00
N MET A 177 7.97 0.21 5.99
CA MET A 177 7.52 -0.16 7.34
C MET A 177 6.85 1.01 8.07
N ALA A 178 7.29 2.25 7.84
CA ALA A 178 6.63 3.45 8.38
C ALA A 178 5.23 3.63 7.78
N LEU A 179 5.08 3.46 6.47
CA LEU A 179 3.78 3.50 5.79
C LEU A 179 2.85 2.40 6.33
N LEU A 180 3.33 1.18 6.44
CA LEU A 180 2.58 0.05 6.98
C LEU A 180 2.12 0.31 8.43
N THR A 181 3.02 0.78 9.29
CA THR A 181 2.71 1.13 10.68
C THR A 181 1.66 2.25 10.74
N PHE A 182 1.80 3.25 9.89
CA PHE A 182 0.84 4.35 9.80
C PHE A 182 -0.56 3.85 9.40
N ARG A 183 -0.66 2.88 8.47
CA ARG A 183 -1.95 2.27 8.08
C ARG A 183 -2.58 1.50 9.23
N PHE A 184 -1.82 0.71 9.97
CA PHE A 184 -2.35 0.03 11.15
C PHE A 184 -2.80 1.00 12.25
N LEU A 185 -2.10 2.13 12.43
CA LEU A 185 -2.54 3.20 13.34
C LEU A 185 -3.87 3.82 12.88
N GLN A 186 -4.05 4.05 11.59
CA GLN A 186 -5.32 4.56 11.04
C GLN A 186 -6.47 3.59 11.32
N ILE A 187 -6.27 2.28 11.10
CA ILE A 187 -7.29 1.25 11.37
C ILE A 187 -7.59 1.18 12.87
N ALA A 188 -6.56 1.18 13.73
CA ALA A 188 -6.75 1.19 15.18
C ALA A 188 -7.62 2.38 15.63
N TRP A 189 -7.34 3.57 15.08
CA TRP A 189 -8.12 4.76 15.35
C TRP A 189 -9.58 4.66 14.89
N GLN A 190 -9.83 4.09 13.71
CA GLN A 190 -11.18 3.87 13.19
C GLN A 190 -11.99 2.90 14.06
N ILE A 191 -11.38 1.82 14.53
CA ILE A 191 -12.02 0.86 15.44
C ILE A 191 -12.32 1.49 16.80
N LEU A 192 -11.38 2.26 17.36
CA LEU A 192 -11.58 2.96 18.65
C LEU A 192 -12.69 3.98 18.59
N THR A 193 -12.79 4.74 17.47
CA THR A 193 -13.82 5.76 17.26
C THR A 193 -15.18 5.19 16.85
N GLY A 194 -15.28 3.85 16.69
CA GLY A 194 -16.52 3.18 16.31
C GLY A 194 -16.99 3.43 14.88
N LYS A 195 -16.08 3.93 14.01
CA LYS A 195 -16.37 4.12 12.58
C LYS A 195 -16.24 2.82 11.80
N LEU A 196 -15.51 1.85 12.32
CA LEU A 196 -15.32 0.51 11.76
C LEU A 196 -15.66 -0.53 12.82
N ASP A 197 -16.77 -1.24 12.66
CA ASP A 197 -17.11 -2.38 13.53
C ASP A 197 -16.36 -3.65 13.13
N ARG A 198 -15.75 -3.66 11.95
CA ARG A 198 -15.08 -4.81 11.32
C ARG A 198 -13.85 -4.34 10.55
N MET A 199 -12.82 -5.15 10.53
CA MET A 199 -11.64 -5.01 9.65
C MET A 199 -11.94 -5.54 8.22
N ILE A 200 -13.13 -5.29 7.65
CA ILE A 200 -13.68 -6.11 6.57
C ILE A 200 -13.69 -5.42 5.22
N ALA A 201 -13.15 -6.11 4.21
CA ALA A 201 -13.54 -6.04 2.81
C ALA A 201 -14.97 -6.59 2.51
N GLY A 202 -15.71 -7.07 3.54
CA GLY A 202 -17.01 -7.71 3.39
C GLY A 202 -18.14 -6.77 3.00
N HIS A 203 -18.02 -5.46 3.26
CA HIS A 203 -19.11 -4.54 2.95
C HIS A 203 -19.18 -4.20 1.45
N GLU A 204 -18.04 -4.00 0.80
CA GLU A 204 -18.01 -3.82 -0.66
C GLU A 204 -18.47 -5.10 -1.38
N ALA A 205 -18.06 -6.27 -0.92
CA ALA A 205 -18.51 -7.53 -1.50
C ALA A 205 -19.97 -7.87 -1.21
N GLU A 206 -20.54 -7.43 -0.07
CA GLU A 206 -21.96 -7.54 0.22
C GLU A 206 -22.78 -6.53 -0.59
N GLU A 207 -22.31 -5.29 -0.73
CA GLU A 207 -22.92 -4.27 -1.60
C GLU A 207 -22.89 -4.67 -3.08
N ASP A 208 -21.75 -5.20 -3.56
CA ASP A 208 -21.64 -5.73 -4.93
C ASP A 208 -22.54 -6.96 -5.14
N LEU A 209 -22.65 -7.83 -4.13
CA LEU A 209 -23.57 -8.99 -4.18
C LEU A 209 -25.03 -8.57 -4.12
N GLU A 210 -25.38 -7.55 -3.37
CA GLU A 210 -26.74 -7.00 -3.33
C GLU A 210 -27.08 -6.27 -4.62
N ALA A 211 -26.14 -5.49 -5.18
CA ALA A 211 -26.28 -4.86 -6.49
C ALA A 211 -26.46 -5.90 -7.60
N LEU A 212 -25.65 -6.95 -7.60
CA LEU A 212 -25.77 -8.06 -8.58
C LEU A 212 -27.08 -8.83 -8.43
N LYS A 213 -27.57 -9.05 -7.20
CA LYS A 213 -28.86 -9.67 -6.94
C LYS A 213 -30.03 -8.79 -7.40
N ALA A 214 -29.92 -7.48 -7.23
CA ALA A 214 -30.91 -6.52 -7.73
C ALA A 214 -30.95 -6.53 -9.26
N GLU A 215 -29.80 -6.48 -9.94
CA GLU A 215 -29.72 -6.59 -11.40
C GLU A 215 -30.28 -7.92 -11.93
N LEU A 216 -29.97 -9.04 -11.28
CA LEU A 216 -30.51 -10.35 -11.64
C LEU A 216 -32.02 -10.44 -11.41
N SER A 217 -32.54 -9.80 -10.37
CA SER A 217 -33.98 -9.71 -10.10
C SER A 217 -34.70 -8.90 -11.17
N GLU A 218 -34.16 -7.75 -11.56
CA GLU A 218 -34.73 -6.92 -12.64
C GLU A 218 -34.65 -7.60 -14.00
N ALA A 219 -33.54 -8.28 -14.30
CA ALA A 219 -33.41 -9.08 -15.51
C ALA A 219 -34.36 -10.29 -15.53
N GLY A 220 -34.60 -10.92 -14.39
CA GLY A 220 -35.55 -12.01 -14.22
C GLY A 220 -37.00 -11.57 -14.46
N GLU A 221 -37.39 -10.38 -13.95
CA GLU A 221 -38.71 -9.80 -14.21
C GLU A 221 -38.91 -9.36 -15.67
N ALA A 222 -37.84 -8.90 -16.32
CA ALA A 222 -37.87 -8.52 -17.75
C ALA A 222 -38.04 -9.72 -18.69
N ILE A 223 -37.61 -10.92 -18.25
CA ILE A 223 -37.67 -12.17 -19.07
C ILE A 223 -38.99 -12.93 -18.87
N MET A 224 -39.73 -12.69 -17.78
CA MET A 224 -41.04 -13.32 -17.61
C MET A 224 -42.11 -12.61 -18.44
N PRO A 225 -42.70 -13.25 -19.48
CA PRO A 225 -43.81 -12.64 -20.23
C PRO A 225 -45.00 -12.48 -19.29
N LYS A 226 -45.55 -11.27 -19.24
CA LYS A 226 -46.83 -11.00 -18.58
C LYS A 226 -47.91 -11.84 -19.25
N THR A 227 -48.17 -13.00 -18.66
CA THR A 227 -49.35 -13.77 -19.01
C THR A 227 -50.57 -12.95 -18.56
N GLN A 228 -51.12 -12.22 -19.50
CA GLN A 228 -52.42 -11.59 -19.33
C GLN A 228 -53.47 -12.68 -19.21
N GLY A 229 -54.02 -12.83 -17.98
CA GLY A 229 -55.27 -13.54 -17.77
C GLY A 229 -56.38 -12.81 -18.50
N LYS A 230 -56.76 -13.31 -19.65
CA LYS A 230 -58.09 -13.16 -20.24
C LYS A 230 -58.87 -14.40 -19.84
N GLU A 231 -59.64 -14.31 -18.77
CA GLU A 231 -60.83 -15.16 -18.59
C GLU A 231 -62.05 -14.27 -18.61
N LYS A 232 -62.93 -14.64 -19.53
CA LYS A 232 -64.30 -14.13 -19.67
C LYS A 232 -65.23 -14.72 -18.63
#